data_fdbe9784cd061cd1e8d3921f5637970c
#
_entry.id   fdbe9784cd061cd1e8d3921f5637970c
#
_cell.length_a   1.000
_cell.length_b   1.000
_cell.length_c   1.000
_cell.angle_alpha   90.00
_cell.angle_beta   90.00
_cell.angle_gamma   90.00
#
_symmetry.space_group_name_H-M   'P 1'
#
loop_
_entity.id
_entity.type
_entity.pdbx_description
1 polymer ?
#
loop_
_entity_poly.entity_id
_entity_poly.type
_entity_poly.pdbx_seq_one_letter_code
_entity_poly.pdbx_strand_id
1 'polypeptide(L)'
;MAATGVVGAAVGAVAGNYYGAQTTLTQEESLKAELENLKKKLPVQPEGEVRVYTWSEYIAEHLIDVFKMNTGINVVYDTYESTDEMRAKVTPGHSGYDVVMITDYMIPEFVDLGLLAELDATLLPNMIHLDDKFKNPDYDLGNKHSMPYLWGTTGIGWNSAKVDNVTSWADIFEPAKVQKYNKTVTMLDDIRETIGAAMKYLGYSLNDLDDAHLNEAKQILLAQKPYLAKYTGALEYIPGLSGGRFMISHAFNGDVFVAVADNPDVKYTIPEQGCTLWVDNMTVLKDAPHPVAAHAWINYILDPAVMAIISNSRYYANPNKDSVPFLNQDVVGDPSIYPPEDVYKKLEIMKPVTAADLEKYQTVWLDVVG
;
A
#
# COMPACT_ATOMS: atom_id res chain seq x y z
N MET A 1 30.01 15.11 8.33
CA MET A 1 28.82 15.52 9.09
C MET A 1 28.40 16.98 8.74
N ALA A 2 28.34 17.36 7.49
CA ALA A 2 27.91 18.72 7.10
C ALA A 2 27.14 18.82 5.78
N ALA A 3 26.76 17.69 5.18
CA ALA A 3 26.06 17.69 3.88
C ALA A 3 24.52 17.50 3.99
N THR A 4 24.02 17.03 5.12
CA THR A 4 22.59 16.74 5.32
C THR A 4 21.73 17.95 5.71
N GLY A 5 22.35 19.07 6.11
CA GLY A 5 21.60 20.28 6.52
C GLY A 5 21.18 21.21 5.38
N VAL A 6 21.77 21.07 4.18
CA VAL A 6 21.58 22.06 3.11
C VAL A 6 20.38 21.70 2.21
N VAL A 7 20.07 20.43 2.04
CA VAL A 7 18.94 20.00 1.17
C VAL A 7 17.59 20.28 1.82
N GLY A 8 17.48 20.08 3.15
CA GLY A 8 16.22 20.39 3.88
C GLY A 8 15.88 21.88 3.92
N ALA A 9 16.89 22.76 3.95
CA ALA A 9 16.67 24.21 3.99
C ALA A 9 16.24 24.79 2.63
N ALA A 10 16.63 24.16 1.51
CA ALA A 10 16.24 24.62 0.17
C ALA A 10 14.77 24.29 -0.15
N VAL A 11 14.24 23.14 0.32
CA VAL A 11 12.85 22.75 0.10
C VAL A 11 11.88 23.61 0.93
N GLY A 12 12.25 23.96 2.17
CA GLY A 12 11.43 24.83 3.02
C GLY A 12 11.33 26.28 2.50
N ALA A 13 12.36 26.77 1.79
CA ALA A 13 12.38 28.13 1.26
C ALA A 13 11.54 28.27 -0.03
N VAL A 14 11.33 27.21 -0.81
CA VAL A 14 10.53 27.25 -2.05
C VAL A 14 9.03 27.21 -1.77
N ALA A 15 8.59 26.49 -0.73
CA ALA A 15 7.18 26.42 -0.34
C ALA A 15 6.63 27.70 0.31
N GLY A 16 7.50 28.56 0.89
CA GLY A 16 7.11 29.77 1.63
C GLY A 16 6.90 31.03 0.78
N ASN A 17 7.31 31.05 -0.49
CA ASN A 17 7.38 32.27 -1.31
C ASN A 17 6.39 32.32 -2.50
N TYR A 18 5.26 31.66 -2.42
CA TYR A 18 4.23 31.73 -3.49
C TYR A 18 3.38 33.00 -3.46
N TYR A 19 3.66 33.94 -2.54
CA TYR A 19 3.02 35.27 -2.51
C TYR A 19 4.07 36.38 -2.56
N GLY A 20 4.32 36.84 -3.78
CA GLY A 20 4.78 38.20 -4.05
C GLY A 20 6.23 38.53 -3.75
N ALA A 21 7.12 38.17 -4.64
CA ALA A 21 8.31 38.99 -4.94
C ALA A 21 8.86 38.58 -6.30
N GLN A 22 9.14 39.54 -7.14
CA GLN A 22 9.97 39.38 -8.34
C GLN A 22 11.36 38.84 -7.88
N THR A 23 11.53 37.51 -7.99
CA THR A 23 12.84 36.89 -7.91
C THR A 23 13.61 37.36 -9.12
N THR A 24 14.69 38.08 -8.92
CA THR A 24 15.58 38.52 -9.95
C THR A 24 16.17 37.32 -10.69
N LEU A 25 16.24 37.35 -12.02
CA LEU A 25 16.88 36.34 -12.88
C LEU A 25 18.19 35.78 -12.34
N THR A 26 18.96 36.61 -11.59
CA THR A 26 20.20 36.25 -10.92
C THR A 26 20.05 35.22 -9.78
N GLN A 27 18.92 35.15 -9.11
CA GLN A 27 18.71 34.20 -8.03
C GLN A 27 18.35 32.80 -8.60
N GLU A 28 17.56 32.76 -9.67
CA GLU A 28 17.23 31.53 -10.39
C GLU A 28 18.45 30.93 -11.08
N GLU A 29 19.30 31.75 -11.70
CA GLU A 29 20.54 31.31 -12.31
C GLU A 29 21.56 30.81 -11.26
N SER A 30 21.62 31.45 -10.09
CA SER A 30 22.46 30.98 -8.98
C SER A 30 22.00 29.63 -8.44
N LEU A 31 20.69 29.45 -8.25
CA LEU A 31 20.12 28.18 -7.80
C LEU A 31 20.30 27.06 -8.83
N LYS A 32 20.18 27.38 -10.12
CA LYS A 32 20.47 26.43 -11.21
C LYS A 32 21.94 26.04 -11.24
N ALA A 33 22.84 26.99 -11.06
CA ALA A 33 24.28 26.71 -11.01
C ALA A 33 24.67 25.89 -9.78
N GLU A 34 24.07 26.16 -8.63
CA GLU A 34 24.27 25.39 -7.40
C GLU A 34 23.71 23.95 -7.52
N LEU A 35 22.54 23.80 -8.12
CA LEU A 35 21.94 22.50 -8.44
C LEU A 35 22.85 21.69 -9.39
N GLU A 36 23.37 22.30 -10.45
CA GLU A 36 24.31 21.64 -11.38
C GLU A 36 25.62 21.27 -10.71
N ASN A 37 26.09 22.09 -9.76
CA ASN A 37 27.29 21.80 -8.99
C ASN A 37 27.09 20.66 -7.97
N LEU A 38 25.86 20.54 -7.40
CA LEU A 38 25.49 19.44 -6.54
C LEU A 38 25.33 18.13 -7.35
N LYS A 39 24.72 18.18 -8.53
CA LYS A 39 24.63 17.04 -9.46
C LYS A 39 26.01 16.49 -9.85
N LYS A 40 27.00 17.37 -10.09
CA LYS A 40 28.39 16.97 -10.43
C LYS A 40 29.14 16.33 -9.26
N LYS A 41 28.68 16.50 -8.03
CA LYS A 41 29.27 15.92 -6.82
C LYS A 41 28.68 14.56 -6.47
N LEU A 42 27.59 14.15 -7.12
CA LEU A 42 27.02 12.82 -6.95
C LEU A 42 27.94 11.79 -7.61
N PRO A 43 28.28 10.69 -6.92
CA PRO A 43 29.21 9.69 -7.45
C PRO A 43 28.69 8.98 -8.70
N VAL A 44 27.38 8.98 -8.92
CA VAL A 44 26.70 8.41 -10.11
C VAL A 44 25.67 9.40 -10.59
N GLN A 45 25.66 9.72 -11.89
CA GLN A 45 24.60 10.52 -12.50
C GLN A 45 23.39 9.61 -12.70
N PRO A 46 22.19 9.98 -12.19
CA PRO A 46 21.00 9.18 -12.43
C PRO A 46 20.66 9.17 -13.92
N GLU A 47 20.17 8.03 -14.38
CA GLU A 47 19.60 7.88 -15.72
C GLU A 47 18.41 8.83 -15.89
N GLY A 48 18.10 9.21 -17.12
CA GLY A 48 17.09 10.24 -17.41
C GLY A 48 15.64 9.79 -17.24
N GLU A 49 15.40 8.53 -16.88
CA GLU A 49 14.06 7.94 -16.73
C GLU A 49 14.05 6.91 -15.60
N VAL A 50 12.89 6.75 -14.95
CA VAL A 50 12.56 5.63 -14.07
C VAL A 50 11.16 5.11 -14.42
N ARG A 51 10.99 3.80 -14.49
CA ARG A 51 9.73 3.12 -14.79
C ARG A 51 9.19 2.43 -13.55
N VAL A 52 8.06 2.92 -13.07
CA VAL A 52 7.41 2.48 -11.83
C VAL A 52 6.13 1.71 -12.15
N TYR A 53 5.98 0.51 -11.63
CA TYR A 53 4.77 -0.31 -11.75
C TYR A 53 4.19 -0.57 -10.36
N THR A 54 2.98 -0.12 -10.13
CA THR A 54 2.39 -0.04 -8.79
C THR A 54 0.87 -0.19 -8.84
N TRP A 55 0.23 -0.22 -7.67
CA TRP A 55 -1.22 -0.16 -7.55
C TRP A 55 -1.79 1.14 -8.13
N SER A 56 -3.01 1.09 -8.67
CA SER A 56 -3.75 2.30 -9.04
C SER A 56 -4.08 3.13 -7.80
N GLU A 57 -4.27 4.43 -8.00
CA GLU A 57 -4.63 5.38 -6.93
C GLU A 57 -3.67 5.36 -5.71
N TYR A 58 -2.36 5.14 -5.92
CA TYR A 58 -1.42 4.85 -4.85
C TYR A 58 -0.34 5.92 -4.61
N ILE A 59 -0.37 7.03 -5.34
CA ILE A 59 0.49 8.21 -5.13
C ILE A 59 -0.31 9.50 -5.31
N ALA A 60 0.14 10.59 -4.69
CA ALA A 60 -0.31 11.93 -5.05
C ALA A 60 0.41 12.35 -6.34
N GLU A 61 -0.31 12.40 -7.47
CA GLU A 61 0.26 12.54 -8.83
C GLU A 61 1.26 13.71 -8.98
N HIS A 62 1.00 14.84 -8.31
CA HIS A 62 1.89 16.01 -8.37
C HIS A 62 3.30 15.71 -7.83
N LEU A 63 3.50 14.67 -7.01
CA LEU A 63 4.81 14.26 -6.53
C LEU A 63 5.72 13.73 -7.65
N ILE A 64 5.12 13.19 -8.71
CA ILE A 64 5.83 12.77 -9.92
C ILE A 64 6.48 13.98 -10.59
N ASP A 65 5.74 15.08 -10.75
CA ASP A 65 6.25 16.31 -11.32
C ASP A 65 7.32 16.95 -10.41
N VAL A 66 7.11 16.93 -9.08
CA VAL A 66 8.09 17.44 -8.12
C VAL A 66 9.39 16.63 -8.19
N PHE A 67 9.32 15.30 -8.28
CA PHE A 67 10.50 14.46 -8.46
C PHE A 67 11.26 14.82 -9.73
N LYS A 68 10.55 14.94 -10.85
CA LYS A 68 11.15 15.34 -12.13
C LYS A 68 11.80 16.73 -12.06
N MET A 69 11.15 17.70 -11.43
CA MET A 69 11.71 19.03 -11.26
C MET A 69 13.00 19.04 -10.43
N ASN A 70 13.04 18.20 -9.36
CA ASN A 70 14.18 18.14 -8.45
C ASN A 70 15.38 17.37 -9.00
N THR A 71 15.13 16.32 -9.79
CA THR A 71 16.15 15.36 -10.22
C THR A 71 16.48 15.44 -11.72
N GLY A 72 15.55 15.95 -12.53
CA GLY A 72 15.62 15.88 -14.00
C GLY A 72 15.24 14.49 -14.56
N ILE A 73 14.86 13.52 -13.71
CA ILE A 73 14.47 12.17 -14.12
C ILE A 73 12.99 12.16 -14.49
N ASN A 74 12.66 11.63 -15.67
CA ASN A 74 11.28 11.37 -16.05
C ASN A 74 10.76 10.13 -15.31
N VAL A 75 9.50 10.15 -14.89
CA VAL A 75 8.83 8.98 -14.33
C VAL A 75 7.81 8.45 -15.34
N VAL A 76 7.95 7.21 -15.74
CA VAL A 76 6.89 6.44 -16.42
C VAL A 76 6.17 5.66 -15.33
N TYR A 77 4.89 5.95 -15.13
CA TYR A 77 4.12 5.44 -14.02
C TYR A 77 2.95 4.61 -14.56
N ASP A 78 3.05 3.30 -14.45
CA ASP A 78 2.03 2.34 -14.85
C ASP A 78 1.42 1.66 -13.63
N THR A 79 0.15 1.25 -13.75
CA THR A 79 -0.60 0.68 -12.62
C THR A 79 -1.13 -0.71 -12.92
N TYR A 80 -1.43 -1.46 -11.85
CA TYR A 80 -2.13 -2.75 -11.88
C TYR A 80 -3.24 -2.77 -10.81
N GLU A 81 -4.21 -3.69 -10.98
CA GLU A 81 -5.37 -3.83 -10.13
C GLU A 81 -5.36 -5.10 -9.26
N SER A 82 -4.43 -6.03 -9.53
CA SER A 82 -4.29 -7.26 -8.74
C SER A 82 -2.84 -7.76 -8.67
N THR A 83 -2.54 -8.50 -7.62
CA THR A 83 -1.25 -9.18 -7.46
C THR A 83 -0.98 -10.18 -8.59
N ASP A 84 -2.02 -10.82 -9.11
CA ASP A 84 -1.91 -11.77 -10.23
C ASP A 84 -1.53 -11.07 -11.53
N GLU A 85 -2.11 -9.90 -11.82
CA GLU A 85 -1.74 -9.06 -12.95
C GLU A 85 -0.26 -8.66 -12.87
N MET A 86 0.15 -8.12 -11.71
CA MET A 86 1.55 -7.74 -11.46
C MET A 86 2.48 -8.95 -11.63
N ARG A 87 2.16 -10.08 -11.02
CA ARG A 87 2.92 -11.33 -11.12
C ARG A 87 3.07 -11.78 -12.56
N ALA A 88 1.97 -11.85 -13.33
CA ALA A 88 1.99 -12.27 -14.72
C ALA A 88 2.86 -11.36 -15.59
N LYS A 89 2.92 -10.07 -15.27
CA LYS A 89 3.72 -9.09 -15.99
C LYS A 89 5.21 -9.16 -15.66
N VAL A 90 5.57 -9.42 -14.41
CA VAL A 90 6.95 -9.33 -13.91
C VAL A 90 7.69 -10.66 -13.93
N THR A 91 7.02 -11.77 -13.61
CA THR A 91 7.66 -13.10 -13.48
C THR A 91 8.39 -13.59 -14.74
N PRO A 92 7.92 -13.32 -15.98
CA PRO A 92 8.67 -13.72 -17.17
C PRO A 92 10.03 -13.03 -17.34
N GLY A 93 10.31 -11.99 -16.55
CA GLY A 93 11.48 -11.12 -16.71
C GLY A 93 11.34 -10.16 -17.89
N HIS A 94 12.30 -9.23 -17.99
CA HIS A 94 12.34 -8.22 -19.06
C HIS A 94 11.04 -7.42 -19.24
N SER A 95 10.37 -7.15 -18.11
CA SER A 95 9.14 -6.35 -18.11
C SER A 95 9.38 -4.90 -18.52
N GLY A 96 10.63 -4.44 -18.41
CA GLY A 96 11.04 -3.07 -18.73
C GLY A 96 10.80 -2.07 -17.58
N TYR A 97 10.30 -2.52 -16.42
CA TYR A 97 10.17 -1.69 -15.23
C TYR A 97 11.43 -1.68 -14.40
N ASP A 98 11.63 -0.60 -13.65
CA ASP A 98 12.73 -0.43 -12.70
C ASP A 98 12.29 -0.70 -11.28
N VAL A 99 11.20 -0.05 -10.87
CA VAL A 99 10.60 -0.19 -9.55
C VAL A 99 9.24 -0.87 -9.66
N VAL A 100 9.04 -1.91 -8.85
CA VAL A 100 7.73 -2.57 -8.73
C VAL A 100 7.30 -2.54 -7.27
N MET A 101 6.05 -2.16 -7.05
CA MET A 101 5.43 -2.29 -5.73
C MET A 101 5.07 -3.76 -5.52
N ILE A 102 5.45 -4.32 -4.37
CA ILE A 102 5.19 -5.73 -4.06
C ILE A 102 4.76 -5.84 -2.60
N THR A 103 3.66 -6.54 -2.34
CA THR A 103 3.16 -6.80 -1.00
C THR A 103 4.09 -7.76 -0.25
N ASP A 104 4.22 -7.57 1.05
CA ASP A 104 5.16 -8.22 1.96
C ASP A 104 5.32 -9.73 1.75
N TYR A 105 4.22 -10.48 1.74
CA TYR A 105 4.23 -11.94 1.64
C TYR A 105 4.77 -12.49 0.31
N MET A 106 4.85 -11.63 -0.72
CA MET A 106 5.37 -12.00 -2.04
C MET A 106 6.88 -11.77 -2.17
N ILE A 107 7.47 -10.94 -1.31
CA ILE A 107 8.90 -10.59 -1.40
C ILE A 107 9.81 -11.84 -1.40
N PRO A 108 9.65 -12.82 -0.46
CA PRO A 108 10.51 -14.01 -0.45
C PRO A 108 10.43 -14.84 -1.74
N GLU A 109 9.24 -14.98 -2.32
CA GLU A 109 9.07 -15.69 -3.60
C GLU A 109 9.84 -15.00 -4.72
N PHE A 110 9.73 -13.67 -4.84
CA PHE A 110 10.41 -12.91 -5.89
C PHE A 110 11.94 -12.90 -5.71
N VAL A 111 12.42 -12.94 -4.45
CA VAL A 111 13.85 -13.13 -4.14
C VAL A 111 14.31 -14.52 -4.57
N ASP A 112 13.57 -15.57 -4.22
CA ASP A 112 13.91 -16.97 -4.56
C ASP A 112 13.91 -17.21 -6.08
N LEU A 113 13.01 -16.53 -6.81
CA LEU A 113 12.98 -16.53 -8.28
C LEU A 113 14.11 -15.70 -8.91
N GLY A 114 14.88 -14.96 -8.11
CA GLY A 114 15.98 -14.11 -8.59
C GLY A 114 15.52 -12.88 -9.37
N LEU A 115 14.30 -12.42 -9.14
CA LEU A 115 13.68 -11.30 -9.86
C LEU A 115 14.03 -9.94 -9.25
N LEU A 116 14.44 -9.87 -7.98
CA LEU A 116 14.76 -8.64 -7.28
C LEU A 116 16.26 -8.40 -7.20
N ALA A 117 16.66 -7.14 -7.34
CA ALA A 117 18.02 -6.69 -7.04
C ALA A 117 18.20 -6.51 -5.54
N GLU A 118 19.43 -6.66 -5.04
CA GLU A 118 19.79 -6.11 -3.73
C GLU A 118 19.83 -4.58 -3.83
N LEU A 119 19.25 -3.91 -2.85
CA LEU A 119 19.23 -2.45 -2.76
C LEU A 119 20.59 -1.92 -2.30
N ASP A 120 21.09 -0.88 -2.95
CA ASP A 120 22.28 -0.18 -2.51
C ASP A 120 21.92 0.86 -1.43
N ALA A 121 22.12 0.49 -0.17
CA ALA A 121 21.84 1.35 0.97
C ALA A 121 22.60 2.70 0.93
N THR A 122 23.71 2.79 0.17
CA THR A 122 24.44 4.06 0.03
C THR A 122 23.70 5.09 -0.83
N LEU A 123 22.78 4.61 -1.67
CA LEU A 123 21.88 5.42 -2.49
C LEU A 123 20.55 5.75 -1.80
N LEU A 124 20.32 5.20 -0.60
CA LEU A 124 19.07 5.33 0.15
C LEU A 124 19.26 6.00 1.53
N PRO A 125 19.87 7.19 1.62
CA PRO A 125 20.12 7.85 2.91
C PRO A 125 18.84 8.09 3.73
N ASN A 126 17.66 8.21 3.10
CA ASN A 126 16.39 8.41 3.79
C ASN A 126 15.84 7.14 4.49
N MET A 127 16.48 5.96 4.33
CA MET A 127 16.19 4.78 5.17
C MET A 127 16.31 5.06 6.67
N ILE A 128 17.07 6.07 7.08
CA ILE A 128 17.22 6.45 8.49
C ILE A 128 15.87 6.83 9.14
N HIS A 129 14.92 7.28 8.34
CA HIS A 129 13.60 7.73 8.78
C HIS A 129 12.61 6.59 9.01
N LEU A 130 12.91 5.34 8.60
CA LEU A 130 12.05 4.19 8.86
C LEU A 130 11.84 3.98 10.38
N ASP A 131 10.61 3.69 10.77
CA ASP A 131 10.29 3.21 12.11
C ASP A 131 10.93 1.83 12.32
N ASP A 132 11.37 1.55 13.54
CA ASP A 132 12.05 0.29 13.88
C ASP A 132 11.18 -0.95 13.64
N LYS A 133 9.85 -0.82 13.64
CA LYS A 133 8.90 -1.88 13.29
C LYS A 133 9.03 -2.39 11.85
N PHE A 134 9.52 -1.54 10.95
CA PHE A 134 9.64 -1.82 9.51
C PHE A 134 11.09 -2.05 9.09
N LYS A 135 12.03 -2.00 10.05
CA LYS A 135 13.42 -2.36 9.82
C LYS A 135 13.60 -3.85 10.06
N ASN A 136 14.29 -4.51 9.13
CA ASN A 136 14.61 -5.94 9.25
C ASN A 136 13.36 -6.83 9.41
N PRO A 137 12.33 -6.70 8.56
CA PRO A 137 11.14 -7.51 8.64
C PRO A 137 11.45 -8.99 8.30
N ASP A 138 10.64 -9.91 8.81
CA ASP A 138 10.82 -11.35 8.60
C ASP A 138 10.80 -11.77 7.11
N TYR A 139 10.08 -11.01 6.28
CA TYR A 139 10.00 -11.28 4.83
C TYR A 139 11.22 -10.75 4.04
N ASP A 140 12.04 -9.86 4.62
CA ASP A 140 13.25 -9.31 3.97
C ASP A 140 14.27 -8.85 5.01
N LEU A 141 15.04 -9.79 5.53
CA LEU A 141 16.02 -9.53 6.58
C LEU A 141 17.05 -8.47 6.17
N GLY A 142 17.06 -7.36 6.90
CA GLY A 142 17.94 -6.22 6.66
C GLY A 142 17.47 -5.28 5.56
N ASN A 143 16.22 -5.40 5.11
CA ASN A 143 15.66 -4.61 4.01
C ASN A 143 16.56 -4.64 2.77
N LYS A 144 17.02 -5.83 2.40
CA LYS A 144 17.99 -5.99 1.32
C LYS A 144 17.40 -5.84 -0.07
N HIS A 145 16.13 -6.20 -0.24
CA HIS A 145 15.46 -6.26 -1.54
C HIS A 145 14.25 -5.33 -1.61
N SER A 146 13.81 -4.80 -0.47
CA SER A 146 12.56 -4.07 -0.39
C SER A 146 12.62 -2.90 0.59
N MET A 147 11.93 -1.80 0.26
CA MET A 147 11.72 -0.65 1.13
C MET A 147 10.24 -0.49 1.40
N PRO A 148 9.80 -0.56 2.66
CA PRO A 148 8.41 -0.34 3.02
C PRO A 148 7.89 1.01 2.53
N TYR A 149 6.69 1.01 1.96
CA TYR A 149 6.05 2.18 1.36
C TYR A 149 4.84 2.64 2.17
N LEU A 150 3.77 1.88 2.12
CA LEU A 150 2.56 2.12 2.92
C LEU A 150 2.15 0.81 3.59
N TRP A 151 1.38 0.94 4.65
CA TRP A 151 0.79 -0.21 5.32
C TRP A 151 -0.65 0.10 5.73
N GLY A 152 -1.44 -0.92 5.86
CA GLY A 152 -2.83 -0.78 6.21
C GLY A 152 -3.46 -2.08 6.66
N THR A 153 -4.77 -2.05 6.78
CA THR A 153 -5.58 -3.19 7.19
C THR A 153 -6.69 -3.48 6.20
N THR A 154 -7.09 -4.75 6.13
CA THR A 154 -8.20 -5.17 5.28
C THR A 154 -9.38 -5.57 6.17
N GLY A 155 -10.36 -4.70 6.26
CA GLY A 155 -11.50 -4.85 7.16
C GLY A 155 -12.84 -4.62 6.46
N ILE A 156 -13.74 -3.89 7.11
CA ILE A 156 -15.11 -3.71 6.63
C ILE A 156 -15.42 -2.23 6.44
N GLY A 157 -15.70 -1.84 5.17
CA GLY A 157 -16.30 -0.57 4.82
C GLY A 157 -17.84 -0.68 4.84
N TRP A 158 -18.54 0.29 5.42
CA TRP A 158 -20.00 0.22 5.53
C TRP A 158 -20.67 1.58 5.62
N ASN A 159 -21.93 1.69 5.19
CA ASN A 159 -22.71 2.93 5.20
C ASN A 159 -23.54 3.01 6.49
N SER A 160 -23.16 3.89 7.41
CA SER A 160 -23.76 4.04 8.74
C SER A 160 -25.18 4.62 8.73
N ALA A 161 -25.62 5.23 7.63
CA ALA A 161 -26.99 5.68 7.48
C ALA A 161 -27.96 4.54 7.12
N LYS A 162 -27.44 3.38 6.69
CA LYS A 162 -28.24 2.25 6.17
C LYS A 162 -27.99 0.93 6.89
N VAL A 163 -26.88 0.82 7.60
CA VAL A 163 -26.43 -0.39 8.27
C VAL A 163 -26.29 -0.12 9.75
N ASP A 164 -26.76 -1.04 10.59
CA ASP A 164 -26.49 -1.03 12.01
C ASP A 164 -24.97 -1.09 12.24
N ASN A 165 -24.51 -0.70 13.45
CA ASN A 165 -23.09 -0.65 13.77
C ASN A 165 -22.37 -1.98 13.47
N VAL A 166 -21.37 -1.91 12.59
CA VAL A 166 -20.53 -3.06 12.20
C VAL A 166 -19.29 -3.10 13.08
N THR A 167 -19.05 -4.22 13.74
CA THR A 167 -17.90 -4.38 14.65
C THR A 167 -17.14 -5.70 14.47
N SER A 168 -17.68 -6.62 13.69
CA SER A 168 -17.25 -8.01 13.66
C SER A 168 -17.38 -8.61 12.27
N TRP A 169 -16.53 -9.58 11.96
CA TRP A 169 -16.70 -10.41 10.77
C TRP A 169 -18.05 -11.14 10.74
N ALA A 170 -18.67 -11.39 11.90
CA ALA A 170 -20.01 -11.94 12.00
C ALA A 170 -21.06 -11.12 11.23
N ASP A 171 -20.86 -9.80 11.10
CA ASP A 171 -21.82 -8.90 10.45
C ASP A 171 -21.93 -9.14 8.95
N ILE A 172 -20.91 -9.75 8.34
CA ILE A 172 -20.90 -10.11 6.92
C ILE A 172 -20.93 -11.62 6.67
N PHE A 173 -20.56 -12.47 7.65
CA PHE A 173 -20.52 -13.93 7.46
C PHE A 173 -21.74 -14.66 8.02
N GLU A 174 -22.40 -14.16 9.07
CA GLU A 174 -23.61 -14.82 9.59
C GLU A 174 -24.80 -14.59 8.67
N PRO A 175 -25.40 -15.66 8.09
CA PRO A 175 -26.57 -15.53 7.22
C PRO A 175 -27.72 -14.72 7.83
N ALA A 176 -27.97 -14.90 9.14
CA ALA A 176 -29.02 -14.15 9.86
C ALA A 176 -28.80 -12.62 9.89
N LYS A 177 -27.55 -12.18 9.80
CA LYS A 177 -27.17 -10.76 9.76
C LYS A 177 -27.08 -10.24 8.32
N VAL A 178 -26.28 -10.90 7.48
CA VAL A 178 -26.01 -10.44 6.11
C VAL A 178 -27.25 -10.43 5.20
N GLN A 179 -28.22 -11.32 5.43
CA GLN A 179 -29.46 -11.35 4.64
C GLN A 179 -30.27 -10.04 4.70
N LYS A 180 -30.11 -9.23 5.77
CA LYS A 180 -30.74 -7.90 5.86
C LYS A 180 -30.25 -6.96 4.76
N TYR A 181 -29.04 -7.17 4.26
CA TYR A 181 -28.36 -6.36 3.27
C TYR A 181 -28.18 -7.10 1.94
N ASN A 182 -29.10 -8.02 1.65
CA ASN A 182 -29.07 -8.94 0.51
C ASN A 182 -28.74 -8.20 -0.81
N LYS A 183 -27.72 -8.70 -1.52
CA LYS A 183 -27.25 -8.16 -2.80
C LYS A 183 -26.68 -6.73 -2.75
N THR A 184 -26.31 -6.25 -1.55
CA THR A 184 -25.61 -4.98 -1.35
C THR A 184 -24.31 -5.14 -0.56
N VAL A 185 -23.89 -6.37 -0.33
CA VAL A 185 -22.62 -6.74 0.33
C VAL A 185 -21.63 -7.23 -0.71
N THR A 186 -20.37 -6.78 -0.63
CA THR A 186 -19.28 -7.25 -1.49
C THR A 186 -18.15 -7.84 -0.66
N MET A 187 -17.44 -8.80 -1.24
CA MET A 187 -16.15 -9.29 -0.75
C MET A 187 -15.06 -8.93 -1.76
N LEU A 188 -13.82 -8.88 -1.30
CA LEU A 188 -12.68 -8.71 -2.20
C LEU A 188 -12.56 -9.91 -3.15
N ASP A 189 -12.23 -9.63 -4.41
CA ASP A 189 -11.83 -10.62 -5.40
C ASP A 189 -10.33 -10.92 -5.23
N ASP A 190 -9.98 -11.29 -3.99
CA ASP A 190 -8.64 -11.71 -3.58
C ASP A 190 -8.75 -12.96 -2.72
N ILE A 191 -8.05 -14.01 -3.17
CA ILE A 191 -8.12 -15.35 -2.59
C ILE A 191 -7.69 -15.35 -1.12
N ARG A 192 -6.52 -14.74 -0.85
CA ARG A 192 -5.91 -14.78 0.48
C ARG A 192 -6.65 -13.88 1.45
N GLU A 193 -7.08 -12.71 1.02
CA GLU A 193 -7.83 -11.77 1.86
C GLU A 193 -9.20 -12.34 2.22
N THR A 194 -9.93 -12.86 1.25
CA THR A 194 -11.31 -13.35 1.48
C THR A 194 -11.35 -14.64 2.31
N ILE A 195 -10.46 -15.60 2.05
CA ILE A 195 -10.35 -16.81 2.89
C ILE A 195 -9.80 -16.43 4.27
N GLY A 196 -8.81 -15.55 4.35
CA GLY A 196 -8.25 -15.05 5.60
C GLY A 196 -9.28 -14.39 6.51
N ALA A 197 -10.18 -13.58 5.95
CA ALA A 197 -11.30 -12.99 6.69
C ALA A 197 -12.23 -14.06 7.30
N ALA A 198 -12.54 -15.11 6.54
CA ALA A 198 -13.35 -16.23 7.05
C ALA A 198 -12.60 -17.02 8.15
N MET A 199 -11.29 -17.21 8.01
CA MET A 199 -10.45 -17.84 9.04
C MET A 199 -10.44 -17.02 10.32
N LYS A 200 -10.27 -15.69 10.22
CA LYS A 200 -10.34 -14.77 11.39
C LYS A 200 -11.71 -14.82 12.06
N TYR A 201 -12.81 -14.89 11.30
CA TYR A 201 -14.15 -15.06 11.84
C TYR A 201 -14.28 -16.33 12.69
N LEU A 202 -13.69 -17.43 12.23
CA LEU A 202 -13.69 -18.72 12.94
C LEU A 202 -12.73 -18.76 14.14
N GLY A 203 -11.90 -17.72 14.34
CA GLY A 203 -10.91 -17.66 15.41
C GLY A 203 -9.57 -18.32 15.07
N TYR A 204 -9.35 -18.66 13.80
CA TYR A 204 -8.08 -19.19 13.32
C TYR A 204 -7.13 -18.07 12.90
N SER A 205 -5.84 -18.39 12.76
CA SER A 205 -4.91 -17.54 12.05
C SER A 205 -5.26 -17.47 10.56
N LEU A 206 -5.12 -16.30 9.94
CA LEU A 206 -5.27 -16.18 8.48
C LEU A 206 -4.19 -16.94 7.70
N ASN A 207 -3.13 -17.40 8.40
CA ASN A 207 -2.04 -18.20 7.86
C ASN A 207 -2.19 -19.71 8.15
N ASP A 208 -3.30 -20.12 8.72
CA ASP A 208 -3.57 -21.52 9.02
C ASP A 208 -3.85 -22.31 7.72
N LEU A 209 -3.14 -23.44 7.55
CA LEU A 209 -3.18 -24.29 6.36
C LEU A 209 -3.78 -25.68 6.65
N ASP A 210 -4.37 -25.86 7.83
CA ASP A 210 -5.07 -27.09 8.16
C ASP A 210 -6.27 -27.30 7.23
N ASP A 211 -6.36 -28.48 6.63
CA ASP A 211 -7.38 -28.76 5.62
C ASP A 211 -8.81 -28.74 6.20
N ALA A 212 -8.97 -29.09 7.49
CA ALA A 212 -10.28 -29.01 8.14
C ALA A 212 -10.69 -27.55 8.35
N HIS A 213 -9.76 -26.68 8.83
CA HIS A 213 -10.02 -25.25 9.04
C HIS A 213 -10.29 -24.52 7.72
N LEU A 214 -9.53 -24.83 6.66
CA LEU A 214 -9.79 -24.29 5.31
C LEU A 214 -11.17 -24.74 4.78
N ASN A 215 -11.58 -25.99 5.07
CA ASN A 215 -12.91 -26.46 4.70
C ASN A 215 -14.01 -25.76 5.51
N GLU A 216 -13.80 -25.47 6.79
CA GLU A 216 -14.76 -24.68 7.60
C GLU A 216 -14.89 -23.25 7.03
N ALA A 217 -13.78 -22.58 6.68
CA ALA A 217 -13.79 -21.27 6.03
C ALA A 217 -14.57 -21.32 4.70
N LYS A 218 -14.36 -22.37 3.88
CA LYS A 218 -15.13 -22.60 2.65
C LYS A 218 -16.64 -22.68 2.93
N GLN A 219 -17.08 -23.41 3.97
CA GLN A 219 -18.51 -23.52 4.29
C GLN A 219 -19.11 -22.16 4.71
N ILE A 220 -18.36 -21.33 5.45
CA ILE A 220 -18.77 -19.97 5.81
C ILE A 220 -18.96 -19.12 4.55
N LEU A 221 -18.00 -19.14 3.62
CA LEU A 221 -18.07 -18.38 2.36
C LEU A 221 -19.24 -18.85 1.48
N LEU A 222 -19.45 -20.15 1.37
CA LEU A 222 -20.60 -20.71 0.63
C LEU A 222 -21.94 -20.33 1.25
N ALA A 223 -22.04 -20.29 2.58
CA ALA A 223 -23.26 -19.88 3.28
C ALA A 223 -23.57 -18.39 3.09
N GLN A 224 -22.52 -17.56 2.98
CA GLN A 224 -22.62 -16.10 2.72
C GLN A 224 -22.97 -15.81 1.25
N LYS A 225 -22.39 -16.56 0.29
CA LYS A 225 -22.45 -16.30 -1.17
C LYS A 225 -23.84 -15.92 -1.69
N PRO A 226 -24.95 -16.57 -1.30
CA PRO A 226 -26.29 -16.21 -1.78
C PRO A 226 -26.68 -14.76 -1.52
N TYR A 227 -26.12 -14.14 -0.51
CA TYR A 227 -26.45 -12.77 -0.07
C TYR A 227 -25.53 -11.71 -0.67
N LEU A 228 -24.37 -12.08 -1.22
CA LEU A 228 -23.44 -11.16 -1.83
C LEU A 228 -23.99 -10.54 -3.11
N ALA A 229 -23.63 -9.28 -3.35
CA ALA A 229 -23.73 -8.66 -4.67
C ALA A 229 -22.72 -9.31 -5.62
N LYS A 230 -21.45 -9.36 -5.20
CA LYS A 230 -20.34 -9.92 -5.96
C LYS A 230 -19.02 -9.95 -5.18
N TYR A 231 -18.03 -10.62 -5.73
CA TYR A 231 -16.62 -10.38 -5.44
C TYR A 231 -16.11 -9.24 -6.34
N THR A 232 -15.26 -8.32 -5.82
CA THR A 232 -14.86 -7.13 -6.59
C THR A 232 -13.62 -6.44 -6.00
N GLY A 233 -12.97 -5.58 -6.80
CA GLY A 233 -11.85 -4.75 -6.39
C GLY A 233 -12.23 -3.28 -6.14
N ALA A 234 -11.21 -2.46 -5.85
CA ALA A 234 -11.29 -1.05 -5.45
C ALA A 234 -12.08 -0.17 -6.42
N LEU A 235 -11.84 -0.32 -7.72
CA LEU A 235 -12.53 0.46 -8.76
C LEU A 235 -14.07 0.35 -8.73
N GLU A 236 -14.61 -0.72 -8.13
CA GLU A 236 -16.04 -0.90 -8.01
C GLU A 236 -16.59 -0.66 -6.60
N TYR A 237 -15.90 -1.12 -5.55
CA TYR A 237 -16.47 -0.96 -4.21
C TYR A 237 -16.33 0.46 -3.68
N ILE A 238 -15.31 1.24 -4.05
CA ILE A 238 -15.17 2.65 -3.65
C ILE A 238 -16.38 3.45 -4.13
N PRO A 239 -16.67 3.58 -5.45
CA PRO A 239 -17.86 4.30 -5.91
C PRO A 239 -19.17 3.59 -5.52
N GLY A 240 -19.13 2.28 -5.25
CA GLY A 240 -20.28 1.54 -4.78
C GLY A 240 -20.70 1.89 -3.37
N LEU A 241 -19.72 2.08 -2.45
CA LEU A 241 -19.95 2.53 -1.08
C LEU A 241 -20.37 4.01 -1.04
N SER A 242 -19.61 4.89 -1.70
CA SER A 242 -19.91 6.34 -1.71
C SER A 242 -21.26 6.64 -2.35
N GLY A 243 -21.60 5.98 -3.46
CA GLY A 243 -22.88 6.10 -4.14
C GLY A 243 -24.04 5.32 -3.50
N GLY A 244 -23.78 4.53 -2.47
CA GLY A 244 -24.80 3.76 -1.74
C GLY A 244 -25.36 2.53 -2.49
N ARG A 245 -24.70 2.08 -3.57
CA ARG A 245 -25.00 0.82 -4.26
C ARG A 245 -24.63 -0.37 -3.39
N PHE A 246 -23.48 -0.31 -2.74
CA PHE A 246 -23.04 -1.26 -1.73
C PHE A 246 -23.22 -0.65 -0.34
N MET A 247 -23.75 -1.44 0.57
CA MET A 247 -23.97 -1.03 1.96
C MET A 247 -22.83 -1.50 2.86
N ILE A 248 -22.22 -2.65 2.52
CA ILE A 248 -21.10 -3.23 3.24
C ILE A 248 -20.12 -3.80 2.21
N SER A 249 -18.82 -3.59 2.43
CA SER A 249 -17.75 -4.14 1.58
C SER A 249 -16.60 -4.63 2.44
N HIS A 250 -16.11 -5.82 2.18
CA HIS A 250 -14.76 -6.23 2.57
C HIS A 250 -13.78 -5.38 1.74
N ALA A 251 -12.93 -4.59 2.38
CA ALA A 251 -12.20 -3.52 1.72
C ALA A 251 -10.91 -3.14 2.43
N PHE A 252 -9.98 -2.55 1.70
CA PHE A 252 -8.78 -1.91 2.25
C PHE A 252 -9.16 -0.59 2.92
N ASN A 253 -8.52 -0.29 4.07
CA ASN A 253 -8.90 0.87 4.88
C ASN A 253 -8.81 2.21 4.13
N GLY A 254 -7.69 2.51 3.45
CA GLY A 254 -7.52 3.78 2.73
C GLY A 254 -8.56 3.99 1.63
N ASP A 255 -8.92 2.93 0.91
CA ASP A 255 -9.95 2.98 -0.13
C ASP A 255 -11.32 3.36 0.43
N VAL A 256 -11.63 2.86 1.65
CA VAL A 256 -12.86 3.27 2.32
C VAL A 256 -12.82 4.74 2.68
N PHE A 257 -11.65 5.29 3.07
CA PHE A 257 -11.52 6.73 3.34
C PHE A 257 -11.65 7.59 2.07
N VAL A 258 -11.25 7.07 0.91
CA VAL A 258 -11.59 7.73 -0.37
C VAL A 258 -13.12 7.81 -0.55
N ALA A 259 -13.84 6.73 -0.24
CA ALA A 259 -15.30 6.75 -0.30
C ALA A 259 -15.92 7.68 0.76
N VAL A 260 -15.30 7.84 1.95
CA VAL A 260 -15.73 8.79 3.00
C VAL A 260 -15.65 10.24 2.52
N ALA A 261 -14.65 10.60 1.71
CA ALA A 261 -14.54 11.95 1.17
C ALA A 261 -15.77 12.37 0.34
N ASP A 262 -16.37 11.42 -0.38
CA ASP A 262 -17.58 11.63 -1.17
C ASP A 262 -18.87 11.43 -0.36
N ASN A 263 -18.82 10.58 0.67
CA ASN A 263 -20.00 10.25 1.50
C ASN A 263 -19.59 10.05 2.97
N PRO A 264 -19.82 11.04 3.84
CA PRO A 264 -19.41 10.99 5.25
C PRO A 264 -20.15 9.95 6.10
N ASP A 265 -21.22 9.34 5.57
CA ASP A 265 -21.90 8.23 6.23
C ASP A 265 -21.15 6.90 6.05
N VAL A 266 -20.18 6.81 5.14
CA VAL A 266 -19.30 5.65 5.00
C VAL A 266 -18.34 5.60 6.17
N LYS A 267 -18.13 4.41 6.73
CA LYS A 267 -17.24 4.14 7.87
C LYS A 267 -16.38 2.92 7.55
N TYR A 268 -15.24 2.85 8.22
CA TYR A 268 -14.40 1.67 8.23
C TYR A 268 -14.34 1.05 9.64
N THR A 269 -14.23 -0.27 9.69
CA THR A 269 -14.09 -1.02 10.94
C THR A 269 -12.99 -2.06 10.80
N ILE A 270 -12.03 -2.07 11.72
CA ILE A 270 -11.17 -3.22 11.99
C ILE A 270 -12.02 -4.17 12.85
N PRO A 271 -12.35 -5.38 12.36
CA PRO A 271 -13.21 -6.30 13.12
C PRO A 271 -12.57 -6.74 14.44
N GLU A 272 -13.38 -7.00 15.46
CA GLU A 272 -12.91 -7.36 16.81
C GLU A 272 -12.03 -8.62 16.86
N GLN A 273 -12.18 -9.53 15.89
CA GLN A 273 -11.35 -10.72 15.73
C GLN A 273 -9.96 -10.40 15.13
N GLY A 274 -9.74 -9.16 14.71
CA GLY A 274 -8.59 -8.75 13.91
C GLY A 274 -8.80 -9.05 12.41
N CYS A 275 -7.82 -8.65 11.61
CA CYS A 275 -7.82 -8.79 10.16
C CYS A 275 -6.40 -8.80 9.62
N THR A 276 -6.23 -8.80 8.30
CA THR A 276 -4.94 -8.66 7.65
C THR A 276 -4.32 -7.29 7.95
N LEU A 277 -3.06 -7.30 8.33
CA LEU A 277 -2.12 -6.19 8.26
C LEU A 277 -1.21 -6.46 7.05
N TRP A 278 -1.13 -5.56 6.12
CA TRP A 278 -0.25 -5.68 4.96
C TRP A 278 0.74 -4.52 4.90
N VAL A 279 1.89 -4.78 4.32
CA VAL A 279 2.93 -3.78 4.06
C VAL A 279 3.33 -3.89 2.59
N ASP A 280 3.06 -2.86 1.83
CA ASP A 280 3.56 -2.77 0.46
C ASP A 280 4.96 -2.20 0.42
N ASN A 281 5.76 -2.73 -0.47
CA ASN A 281 7.18 -2.45 -0.53
C ASN A 281 7.59 -2.01 -1.94
N MET A 282 8.43 -1.00 -2.00
CA MET A 282 9.16 -0.62 -3.22
C MET A 282 10.33 -1.58 -3.41
N THR A 283 10.43 -2.19 -4.57
CA THR A 283 11.50 -3.10 -4.94
C THR A 283 12.16 -2.65 -6.25
N VAL A 284 13.40 -3.06 -6.48
CA VAL A 284 14.09 -2.85 -7.76
C VAL A 284 14.20 -4.20 -8.46
N LEU A 285 13.76 -4.27 -9.73
CA LEU A 285 13.90 -5.49 -10.49
C LEU A 285 15.36 -5.79 -10.81
N LYS A 286 15.70 -7.09 -10.88
CA LYS A 286 17.08 -7.56 -11.17
C LYS A 286 17.59 -7.08 -12.52
N ASP A 287 16.70 -6.95 -13.48
CA ASP A 287 16.95 -6.52 -14.86
C ASP A 287 16.47 -5.09 -15.13
N ALA A 288 16.31 -4.28 -14.07
CA ALA A 288 15.91 -2.87 -14.18
C ALA A 288 16.81 -2.13 -15.17
N PRO A 289 16.21 -1.46 -16.19
CA PRO A 289 16.98 -0.66 -17.15
C PRO A 289 17.72 0.53 -16.51
N HIS A 290 17.15 1.11 -15.43
CA HIS A 290 17.64 2.35 -14.81
C HIS A 290 17.79 2.18 -13.27
N PRO A 291 18.72 1.31 -12.79
CA PRO A 291 18.78 0.98 -11.37
C PRO A 291 19.15 2.16 -10.46
N VAL A 292 19.92 3.12 -10.95
CA VAL A 292 20.28 4.32 -10.14
C VAL A 292 19.10 5.28 -10.03
N ALA A 293 18.33 5.46 -11.10
CA ALA A 293 17.10 6.25 -11.07
C ALA A 293 16.04 5.59 -10.19
N ALA A 294 15.97 4.25 -10.17
CA ALA A 294 15.12 3.49 -9.26
C ALA A 294 15.44 3.79 -7.78
N HIS A 295 16.71 3.78 -7.40
CA HIS A 295 17.12 4.13 -6.05
C HIS A 295 16.84 5.61 -5.73
N ALA A 296 17.05 6.51 -6.69
CA ALA A 296 16.70 7.93 -6.51
C ALA A 296 15.21 8.13 -6.26
N TRP A 297 14.33 7.38 -6.98
CA TRP A 297 12.88 7.37 -6.74
C TRP A 297 12.53 6.84 -5.35
N ILE A 298 13.05 5.68 -4.98
CA ILE A 298 12.80 5.09 -3.65
C ILE A 298 13.25 6.04 -2.54
N ASN A 299 14.45 6.62 -2.67
CA ASN A 299 14.96 7.57 -1.68
C ASN A 299 14.12 8.84 -1.59
N TYR A 300 13.59 9.35 -2.71
CA TYR A 300 12.67 10.48 -2.73
C TYR A 300 11.36 10.17 -2.00
N ILE A 301 10.78 9.01 -2.25
CA ILE A 301 9.55 8.55 -1.56
C ILE A 301 9.79 8.43 -0.05
N LEU A 302 10.96 7.97 0.39
CA LEU A 302 11.30 7.84 1.80
C LEU A 302 11.54 9.18 2.52
N ASP A 303 11.48 10.34 1.83
CA ASP A 303 11.53 11.65 2.48
C ASP A 303 10.30 11.83 3.38
N PRO A 304 10.46 12.29 4.65
CA PRO A 304 9.36 12.44 5.59
C PRO A 304 8.19 13.30 5.09
N ALA A 305 8.47 14.39 4.40
CA ALA A 305 7.43 15.28 3.89
C ALA A 305 6.71 14.66 2.68
N VAL A 306 7.44 13.98 1.79
CA VAL A 306 6.87 13.26 0.64
C VAL A 306 5.96 12.14 1.12
N MET A 307 6.44 11.33 2.06
CA MET A 307 5.67 10.22 2.63
C MET A 307 4.41 10.71 3.33
N ALA A 308 4.49 11.82 4.07
CA ALA A 308 3.32 12.43 4.70
C ALA A 308 2.29 12.94 3.68
N ILE A 309 2.72 13.55 2.56
CA ILE A 309 1.82 13.96 1.48
C ILE A 309 1.07 12.76 0.91
N ILE A 310 1.76 11.63 0.72
CA ILE A 310 1.14 10.40 0.22
C ILE A 310 0.09 9.90 1.23
N SER A 311 0.46 9.75 2.50
CA SER A 311 -0.47 9.32 3.56
C SER A 311 -1.68 10.25 3.69
N ASN A 312 -1.48 11.56 3.67
CA ASN A 312 -2.55 12.55 3.77
C ASN A 312 -3.52 12.51 2.58
N SER A 313 -3.05 12.09 1.40
CA SER A 313 -3.87 12.01 0.19
C SER A 313 -4.53 10.66 -0.02
N ARG A 314 -3.95 9.59 0.56
CA ARG A 314 -4.40 8.20 0.33
C ARG A 314 -4.97 7.55 1.59
N TYR A 315 -4.87 8.21 2.75
CA TYR A 315 -5.39 7.73 4.04
C TYR A 315 -4.83 6.36 4.47
N TYR A 316 -3.60 6.05 4.02
CA TYR A 316 -2.84 4.90 4.50
C TYR A 316 -1.77 5.33 5.49
N ALA A 317 -1.48 4.47 6.44
CA ALA A 317 -0.35 4.65 7.32
C ALA A 317 0.97 4.41 6.57
N ASN A 318 2.03 5.07 7.01
CA ASN A 318 3.35 4.92 6.41
C ASN A 318 4.40 4.50 7.43
N PRO A 319 5.52 3.90 6.98
CA PRO A 319 6.57 3.38 7.85
C PRO A 319 7.58 4.45 8.30
N ASN A 320 7.42 5.72 7.96
CA ASN A 320 8.37 6.78 8.23
C ASN A 320 8.03 7.50 9.53
N LYS A 321 8.80 7.24 10.60
CA LYS A 321 8.57 7.83 11.93
C LYS A 321 8.68 9.35 11.97
N ASP A 322 9.51 9.91 11.08
CA ASP A 322 9.77 11.35 11.04
C ASP A 322 8.74 12.10 10.16
N SER A 323 7.82 11.37 9.51
CA SER A 323 6.69 11.95 8.78
C SER A 323 5.57 12.46 9.68
N VAL A 324 5.47 11.96 10.92
CA VAL A 324 4.38 12.24 11.86
C VAL A 324 4.08 13.73 12.04
N PRO A 325 5.08 14.64 12.17
CA PRO A 325 4.80 16.08 12.28
C PRO A 325 4.13 16.72 11.07
N PHE A 326 4.13 16.06 9.92
CA PHE A 326 3.55 16.52 8.65
C PHE A 326 2.21 15.85 8.33
N LEU A 327 1.78 14.86 9.13
CA LEU A 327 0.50 14.18 8.95
C LEU A 327 -0.67 15.06 9.42
N ASN A 328 -1.76 15.01 8.68
CA ASN A 328 -3.02 15.62 9.08
C ASN A 328 -3.59 14.89 10.30
N GLN A 329 -4.33 15.60 11.16
CA GLN A 329 -4.91 15.03 12.38
C GLN A 329 -5.99 13.99 12.10
N ASP A 330 -6.70 14.09 10.99
CA ASP A 330 -7.67 13.11 10.50
C ASP A 330 -7.02 11.82 9.98
N VAL A 331 -5.73 11.85 9.70
CA VAL A 331 -4.95 10.66 9.32
C VAL A 331 -4.27 10.05 10.56
N VAL A 332 -3.42 10.83 11.25
CA VAL A 332 -2.63 10.30 12.37
C VAL A 332 -3.47 10.00 13.62
N GLY A 333 -4.59 10.69 13.79
CA GLY A 333 -5.51 10.52 14.92
C GLY A 333 -6.60 9.47 14.71
N ASP A 334 -6.75 8.91 13.51
CA ASP A 334 -7.78 7.90 13.23
C ASP A 334 -7.28 6.48 13.60
N PRO A 335 -7.94 5.80 14.56
CA PRO A 335 -7.55 4.45 14.99
C PRO A 335 -7.76 3.37 13.92
N SER A 336 -8.43 3.69 12.82
CA SER A 336 -8.58 2.81 11.67
C SER A 336 -7.41 2.90 10.69
N ILE A 337 -6.61 3.97 10.79
CA ILE A 337 -5.38 4.18 10.00
C ILE A 337 -4.16 3.82 10.87
N TYR A 338 -4.11 4.37 12.09
CA TYR A 338 -3.08 4.08 13.08
C TYR A 338 -3.70 3.39 14.30
N PRO A 339 -3.95 2.07 14.23
CA PRO A 339 -4.63 1.35 15.30
C PRO A 339 -3.85 1.34 16.60
N PRO A 340 -4.54 1.47 17.75
CA PRO A 340 -3.91 1.37 19.05
C PRO A 340 -3.36 -0.04 19.29
N GLU A 341 -2.43 -0.15 20.22
CA GLU A 341 -1.63 -1.37 20.46
C GLU A 341 -2.46 -2.63 20.74
N ASP A 342 -3.60 -2.51 21.41
CA ASP A 342 -4.49 -3.63 21.73
C ASP A 342 -5.26 -4.14 20.48
N VAL A 343 -5.53 -3.27 19.52
CA VAL A 343 -6.07 -3.63 18.21
C VAL A 343 -4.96 -4.20 17.33
N TYR A 344 -3.80 -3.52 17.29
CA TYR A 344 -2.64 -3.93 16.50
C TYR A 344 -2.22 -5.38 16.78
N LYS A 345 -2.25 -5.82 18.03
CA LYS A 345 -1.93 -7.21 18.44
C LYS A 345 -2.85 -8.30 17.86
N LYS A 346 -4.01 -7.94 17.34
CA LYS A 346 -4.96 -8.87 16.71
C LYS A 346 -4.77 -8.96 15.20
N LEU A 347 -3.99 -8.04 14.63
CA LEU A 347 -3.69 -8.02 13.21
C LEU A 347 -2.64 -9.08 12.88
N GLU A 348 -2.70 -9.63 11.70
CA GLU A 348 -1.73 -10.61 11.23
C GLU A 348 -1.24 -10.26 9.83
N ILE A 349 0.07 -10.35 9.63
CA ILE A 349 0.69 -10.27 8.30
C ILE A 349 0.53 -11.64 7.61
N MET A 350 0.21 -11.63 6.34
CA MET A 350 0.21 -12.84 5.52
C MET A 350 1.64 -13.37 5.38
N LYS A 351 1.80 -14.68 5.60
CA LYS A 351 3.08 -15.35 5.40
C LYS A 351 3.19 -15.85 3.96
N PRO A 352 4.41 -15.93 3.42
CA PRO A 352 4.66 -16.64 2.18
C PRO A 352 4.12 -18.08 2.27
N VAL A 353 3.64 -18.60 1.16
CA VAL A 353 3.12 -19.96 1.05
C VAL A 353 3.85 -20.71 -0.05
N THR A 354 3.98 -22.02 0.09
CA THR A 354 4.51 -22.86 -0.99
C THR A 354 3.51 -22.97 -2.14
N ALA A 355 3.95 -23.41 -3.32
CA ALA A 355 3.06 -23.67 -4.44
C ALA A 355 1.95 -24.68 -4.09
N ALA A 356 2.27 -25.69 -3.27
CA ALA A 356 1.30 -26.69 -2.82
C ALA A 356 0.25 -26.07 -1.86
N ASP A 357 0.65 -25.14 -1.01
CA ASP A 357 -0.26 -24.42 -0.12
C ASP A 357 -1.17 -23.44 -0.89
N LEU A 358 -0.59 -22.77 -1.90
CA LEU A 358 -1.35 -21.90 -2.79
C LEU A 358 -2.44 -22.70 -3.54
N GLU A 359 -2.15 -23.94 -3.97
CA GLU A 359 -3.12 -24.84 -4.60
C GLU A 359 -4.31 -25.16 -3.67
N LYS A 360 -4.08 -25.31 -2.34
CA LYS A 360 -5.16 -25.47 -1.37
C LYS A 360 -6.10 -24.26 -1.36
N TYR A 361 -5.54 -23.04 -1.29
CA TYR A 361 -6.34 -21.80 -1.36
C TYR A 361 -7.11 -21.71 -2.67
N GLN A 362 -6.46 -21.98 -3.81
CA GLN A 362 -7.09 -21.96 -5.13
C GLN A 362 -8.25 -22.96 -5.23
N THR A 363 -8.08 -24.16 -4.66
CA THR A 363 -9.15 -25.18 -4.61
C THR A 363 -10.37 -24.68 -3.84
N VAL A 364 -10.15 -24.12 -2.65
CA VAL A 364 -11.22 -23.50 -1.85
C VAL A 364 -11.90 -22.38 -2.64
N TRP A 365 -11.11 -21.52 -3.27
CA TRP A 365 -11.61 -20.37 -4.02
C TRP A 365 -12.48 -20.79 -5.21
N LEU A 366 -12.01 -21.74 -6.01
CA LEU A 366 -12.77 -22.25 -7.16
C LEU A 366 -14.13 -22.84 -6.73
N ASP A 367 -14.18 -23.56 -5.60
CA ASP A 367 -15.44 -24.08 -5.05
C ASP A 367 -16.38 -22.94 -4.60
N VAL A 368 -15.81 -21.84 -4.10
CA VAL A 368 -16.59 -20.69 -3.60
C VAL A 368 -17.11 -19.84 -4.76
N VAL A 369 -16.29 -19.51 -5.76
CA VAL A 369 -16.70 -18.58 -6.84
C VAL A 369 -17.36 -19.28 -8.03
N GLY A 370 -17.02 -20.53 -8.28
CA GLY A 370 -17.56 -21.38 -9.39
C GLY A 370 -18.95 -21.87 -9.14
#